data_0c7d37048a4775a9df8f4a34c4a9ba18
#
_entry.id   0c7d37048a4775a9df8f4a34c4a9ba18
#
_cell.length_a   1.000
_cell.length_b   1.000
_cell.length_c   1.000
_cell.angle_alpha   90.00
_cell.angle_beta   90.00
_cell.angle_gamma   90.00
#
_symmetry.space_group_name_H-M   'P 1'
#
loop_
_entity.id
_entity.type
_entity.pdbx_description
1 polymer ?
#
loop_
_entity_poly.entity_id
_entity_poly.type
_entity_poly.pdbx_seq_one_letter_code
_entity_poly.pdbx_strand_id
1 'polypeptide(L)'
;MNDPMTAPVGPAQDTSKTPEAAGWEPVNVREFERHAQLMLSKNAFDYYASGANDMVTLRENRAAFNRLRLRPRILRDVSKVDTTTYVLGQKVSSPICIAPTAMQRMAHDSGECATAAAAASSGTLMTLSSWSTTALEDVAKAGGPGGVRWFQLYVYKDRKITEQLVKRALAAGYTALAVTVDTPVLGRREADMRNRFKLPDHLTMGNFVSTGGAHASGTKDGGNDSGLAAYVASLIDRTLSWNDIKWLRTICGSMKIVVKGS
;
A
#
# COMPACT_ATOMS: atom_id res chain seq x y z
N MET A 1 23.84 -0.99 -26.24
CA MET A 1 23.33 0.11 -25.39
C MET A 1 23.30 -0.44 -23.97
N ASN A 2 24.24 -0.02 -23.14
CA ASN A 2 24.42 -0.54 -21.78
C ASN A 2 23.30 -0.05 -20.87
N ASP A 3 22.54 -0.97 -20.31
CA ASP A 3 21.52 -0.72 -19.28
C ASP A 3 22.24 -0.29 -17.98
N PRO A 4 22.01 0.93 -17.44
CA PRO A 4 22.69 1.41 -16.25
C PRO A 4 22.23 0.75 -14.94
N MET A 5 21.37 -0.29 -14.99
CA MET A 5 20.79 -0.94 -13.80
C MET A 5 21.45 -2.29 -13.44
N THR A 6 22.53 -2.69 -14.08
CA THR A 6 23.25 -3.95 -13.80
C THR A 6 24.60 -3.78 -13.10
N ALA A 7 24.78 -2.76 -12.30
CA ALA A 7 25.96 -2.67 -11.44
C ALA A 7 25.93 -3.82 -10.40
N PRO A 8 27.02 -4.59 -10.22
CA PRO A 8 27.06 -5.67 -9.24
C PRO A 8 26.91 -5.12 -7.83
N VAL A 9 26.08 -5.77 -7.04
CA VAL A 9 25.94 -5.49 -5.61
C VAL A 9 27.29 -5.78 -4.94
N GLY A 10 27.97 -4.74 -4.48
CA GLY A 10 29.19 -4.87 -3.70
C GLY A 10 28.97 -5.59 -2.36
N PRO A 11 30.04 -6.03 -1.68
CA PRO A 11 29.95 -6.78 -0.43
C PRO A 11 29.20 -6.01 0.65
N ALA A 12 28.46 -6.75 1.48
CA ALA A 12 27.68 -6.24 2.60
C ALA A 12 28.51 -5.23 3.44
N GLN A 13 28.04 -4.00 3.48
CA GLN A 13 28.67 -2.96 4.30
C GLN A 13 28.29 -3.17 5.78
N ASP A 14 29.27 -3.02 6.64
CA ASP A 14 29.17 -3.02 8.10
C ASP A 14 28.09 -2.01 8.56
N THR A 15 27.01 -2.51 9.14
CA THR A 15 25.84 -1.74 9.60
C THR A 15 26.08 -0.99 10.91
N SER A 16 27.32 -0.92 11.41
CA SER A 16 27.66 -0.21 12.65
C SER A 16 27.83 1.32 12.50
N LYS A 17 27.73 1.85 11.28
CA LYS A 17 27.74 3.29 11.02
C LYS A 17 26.46 3.74 10.33
N THR A 18 25.43 4.04 11.12
CA THR A 18 24.33 4.89 10.67
C THR A 18 24.90 6.27 10.32
N PRO A 19 24.81 6.73 9.07
CA PRO A 19 25.00 8.15 8.80
C PRO A 19 23.85 8.87 9.52
N GLU A 20 24.18 9.60 10.57
CA GLU A 20 23.22 10.49 11.21
C GLU A 20 22.57 11.37 10.16
N ALA A 21 21.27 11.55 10.31
CA ALA A 21 20.38 12.32 9.43
C ALA A 21 20.66 13.85 9.42
N ALA A 22 21.82 14.29 9.86
CA ALA A 22 22.24 15.68 9.79
C ALA A 22 22.55 16.04 8.34
N GLY A 23 21.58 16.70 7.68
CA GLY A 23 21.77 17.29 6.35
C GLY A 23 21.15 16.50 5.19
N TRP A 24 20.28 15.52 5.44
CA TRP A 24 19.56 14.87 4.34
C TRP A 24 18.34 15.70 3.92
N GLU A 25 18.48 16.41 2.81
CA GLU A 25 17.40 17.21 2.20
C GLU A 25 17.04 16.64 0.84
N PRO A 26 16.05 15.75 0.77
CA PRO A 26 15.66 15.11 -0.49
C PRO A 26 15.01 16.12 -1.44
N VAL A 27 15.45 16.14 -2.68
CA VAL A 27 14.92 17.02 -3.72
C VAL A 27 13.93 16.31 -4.66
N ASN A 28 13.79 15.01 -4.53
CA ASN A 28 12.84 14.19 -5.31
C ASN A 28 12.50 12.88 -4.59
N VAL A 29 11.41 12.22 -5.04
CA VAL A 29 10.92 10.98 -4.44
C VAL A 29 11.91 9.80 -4.58
N ARG A 30 12.78 9.79 -5.61
CA ARG A 30 13.77 8.71 -5.79
C ARG A 30 14.82 8.69 -4.70
N GLU A 31 15.11 9.83 -4.10
CA GLU A 31 16.07 9.89 -2.99
C GLU A 31 15.52 9.21 -1.74
N PHE A 32 14.21 9.26 -1.50
CA PHE A 32 13.57 8.47 -0.44
C PHE A 32 13.74 6.96 -0.66
N GLU A 33 13.62 6.47 -1.90
CA GLU A 33 13.85 5.06 -2.21
C GLU A 33 15.29 4.64 -1.91
N ARG A 34 16.27 5.47 -2.31
CA ARG A 34 17.70 5.22 -2.01
C ARG A 34 17.97 5.25 -0.50
N HIS A 35 17.39 6.21 0.20
CA HIS A 35 17.51 6.29 1.65
C HIS A 35 16.88 5.07 2.33
N ALA A 36 15.68 4.67 1.91
CA ALA A 36 15.02 3.49 2.42
C ALA A 36 15.86 2.22 2.22
N GLN A 37 16.57 2.09 1.09
CA GLN A 37 17.48 0.96 0.84
C GLN A 37 18.62 0.87 1.87
N LEU A 38 19.09 2.01 2.38
CA LEU A 38 20.15 2.05 3.38
C LEU A 38 19.62 1.83 4.81
N MET A 39 18.39 2.26 5.08
CA MET A 39 17.84 2.29 6.44
C MET A 39 16.98 1.06 6.78
N LEU A 40 16.30 0.48 5.81
CA LEU A 40 15.40 -0.64 6.06
C LEU A 40 16.16 -1.97 6.08
N SER A 41 15.64 -2.92 6.86
CA SER A 41 16.09 -4.30 6.73
C SER A 41 15.85 -4.80 5.30
N LYS A 42 16.71 -5.71 4.83
CA LYS A 42 16.56 -6.30 3.49
C LYS A 42 15.17 -6.90 3.28
N ASN A 43 14.62 -7.56 4.30
CA ASN A 43 13.28 -8.14 4.26
C ASN A 43 12.19 -7.08 4.00
N ALA A 44 12.24 -5.95 4.71
CA ALA A 44 11.28 -4.86 4.55
C ALA A 44 11.47 -4.14 3.20
N PHE A 45 12.72 -3.80 2.85
CA PHE A 45 13.01 -3.10 1.60
C PHE A 45 12.58 -3.90 0.38
N ASP A 46 12.98 -5.17 0.31
CA ASP A 46 12.63 -6.05 -0.82
C ASP A 46 11.11 -6.25 -0.94
N TYR A 47 10.38 -6.30 0.17
CA TYR A 47 8.92 -6.36 0.16
C TYR A 47 8.29 -5.18 -0.59
N TYR A 48 8.78 -3.96 -0.35
CA TYR A 48 8.26 -2.75 -1.01
C TYR A 48 8.80 -2.57 -2.42
N ALA A 49 10.08 -2.87 -2.65
CA ALA A 49 10.78 -2.54 -3.89
C ALA A 49 10.67 -3.63 -4.97
N SER A 50 10.32 -4.86 -4.61
CA SER A 50 10.28 -5.96 -5.58
C SER A 50 8.92 -6.10 -6.27
N GLY A 51 8.92 -6.83 -7.39
CA GLY A 51 7.75 -7.23 -8.14
C GLY A 51 7.70 -8.75 -8.34
N ALA A 52 6.71 -9.23 -9.08
CA ALA A 52 6.55 -10.64 -9.41
C ALA A 52 7.36 -11.04 -10.64
N ASN A 53 7.87 -12.28 -10.63
CA ASN A 53 8.65 -12.89 -11.72
C ASN A 53 9.76 -11.94 -12.20
N ASP A 54 9.84 -11.68 -13.52
CA ASP A 54 10.84 -10.80 -14.16
C ASP A 54 10.60 -9.30 -13.91
N MET A 55 9.63 -8.92 -13.08
CA MET A 55 9.33 -7.53 -12.72
C MET A 55 9.06 -6.60 -13.94
N VAL A 56 8.49 -7.13 -15.01
CA VAL A 56 8.22 -6.37 -16.24
C VAL A 56 7.31 -5.19 -15.94
N THR A 57 6.16 -5.43 -15.30
CA THR A 57 5.21 -4.37 -14.95
C THR A 57 5.80 -3.36 -13.97
N LEU A 58 6.63 -3.81 -13.02
CA LEU A 58 7.31 -2.90 -12.08
C LEU A 58 8.19 -1.89 -12.84
N ARG A 59 8.97 -2.35 -13.83
CA ARG A 59 9.76 -1.46 -14.69
C ARG A 59 8.87 -0.56 -15.55
N GLU A 60 7.80 -1.13 -16.14
CA GLU A 60 6.86 -0.39 -16.98
C GLU A 60 6.11 0.72 -16.22
N ASN A 61 5.85 0.57 -14.93
CA ASN A 61 5.24 1.62 -14.10
C ASN A 61 6.00 2.97 -14.17
N ARG A 62 7.30 2.92 -14.43
CA ARG A 62 8.13 4.12 -14.63
C ARG A 62 8.39 4.40 -16.11
N ALA A 63 8.74 3.38 -16.89
CA ALA A 63 9.09 3.53 -18.29
C ALA A 63 7.94 4.09 -19.13
N ALA A 64 6.69 3.81 -18.77
CA ALA A 64 5.51 4.31 -19.45
C ALA A 64 5.48 5.84 -19.53
N PHE A 65 5.89 6.54 -18.48
CA PHE A 65 5.93 8.01 -18.47
C PHE A 65 6.91 8.58 -19.51
N ASN A 66 7.96 7.84 -19.88
CA ASN A 66 8.90 8.29 -20.91
C ASN A 66 8.30 8.28 -22.32
N ARG A 67 7.21 7.55 -22.54
CA ARG A 67 6.49 7.48 -23.82
C ARG A 67 5.47 8.60 -23.99
N LEU A 68 5.08 9.26 -22.89
CA LEU A 68 4.13 10.36 -22.90
C LEU A 68 4.89 11.68 -23.02
N ARG A 69 4.37 12.61 -23.80
CA ARG A 69 4.93 13.96 -23.96
C ARG A 69 3.86 14.98 -23.62
N LEU A 70 4.23 15.92 -22.76
CA LEU A 70 3.41 17.09 -22.50
C LEU A 70 3.70 18.14 -23.59
N ARG A 71 2.66 18.57 -24.30
CA ARG A 71 2.75 19.70 -25.23
C ARG A 71 2.44 21.00 -24.48
N PRO A 72 3.42 21.81 -24.15
CA PRO A 72 3.19 23.03 -23.38
C PRO A 72 2.44 24.07 -24.23
N ARG A 73 1.63 24.86 -23.57
CA ARG A 73 1.09 26.11 -24.14
C ARG A 73 1.94 27.28 -23.64
N ILE A 74 2.60 27.95 -24.57
CA ILE A 74 3.49 29.10 -24.26
C ILE A 74 2.71 30.41 -24.20
N LEU A 75 3.29 31.45 -23.61
CA LEU A 75 2.70 32.78 -23.46
C LEU A 75 1.31 32.74 -22.78
N ARG A 76 1.19 31.91 -21.75
CA ARG A 76 0.03 31.90 -20.87
C ARG A 76 0.46 32.40 -19.50
N ASP A 77 -0.39 33.24 -18.90
CA ASP A 77 -0.20 33.62 -17.51
C ASP A 77 -0.42 32.39 -16.61
N VAL A 78 0.62 32.01 -15.87
CA VAL A 78 0.64 30.89 -14.92
C VAL A 78 0.99 31.37 -13.50
N SER A 79 0.79 32.66 -13.22
CA SER A 79 1.04 33.25 -11.90
C SER A 79 0.14 32.65 -10.80
N LYS A 80 -1.00 32.08 -11.19
CA LYS A 80 -1.91 31.35 -10.28
C LYS A 80 -2.09 29.93 -10.77
N VAL A 81 -1.66 28.98 -9.95
CA VAL A 81 -1.82 27.54 -10.22
C VAL A 81 -2.80 26.97 -9.20
N ASP A 82 -3.84 26.33 -9.68
CA ASP A 82 -4.79 25.56 -8.86
C ASP A 82 -4.83 24.11 -9.35
N THR A 83 -4.39 23.19 -8.49
CA THR A 83 -4.40 21.74 -8.75
C THR A 83 -5.59 21.04 -8.10
N THR A 84 -6.45 21.80 -7.42
CA THR A 84 -7.64 21.28 -6.73
C THR A 84 -8.55 20.52 -7.70
N THR A 85 -9.00 19.37 -7.27
CA THR A 85 -9.94 18.54 -8.03
C THR A 85 -10.88 17.77 -7.09
N TYR A 86 -11.75 16.96 -7.67
CA TYR A 86 -12.70 16.15 -6.94
C TYR A 86 -12.54 14.68 -7.32
N VAL A 87 -12.42 13.82 -6.31
CA VAL A 87 -12.38 12.36 -6.47
C VAL A 87 -13.59 11.76 -5.77
N LEU A 88 -14.51 11.16 -6.54
CA LEU A 88 -15.81 10.66 -6.08
C LEU A 88 -16.62 11.69 -5.26
N GLY A 89 -16.55 12.97 -5.65
CA GLY A 89 -17.26 14.06 -4.99
C GLY A 89 -16.52 14.64 -3.77
N GLN A 90 -15.34 14.13 -3.43
CA GLN A 90 -14.51 14.65 -2.35
C GLN A 90 -13.42 15.57 -2.90
N LYS A 91 -13.30 16.76 -2.32
CA LYS A 91 -12.29 17.74 -2.70
C LYS A 91 -10.90 17.29 -2.25
N VAL A 92 -9.93 17.36 -3.17
CA VAL A 92 -8.52 17.11 -2.90
C VAL A 92 -7.67 18.24 -3.47
N SER A 93 -6.52 18.50 -2.85
CA SER A 93 -5.61 19.60 -3.24
C SER A 93 -4.93 19.36 -4.60
N SER A 94 -4.80 18.09 -5.01
CA SER A 94 -4.22 17.69 -6.29
C SER A 94 -4.74 16.30 -6.69
N PRO A 95 -4.65 15.90 -7.98
CA PRO A 95 -5.10 14.59 -8.45
C PRO A 95 -4.14 13.44 -8.08
N ILE A 96 -3.17 13.68 -7.21
CA ILE A 96 -2.22 12.66 -6.74
C ILE A 96 -2.72 12.12 -5.40
N CYS A 97 -2.97 10.81 -5.35
CA CYS A 97 -3.51 10.11 -4.18
C CYS A 97 -2.54 9.03 -3.69
N ILE A 98 -2.65 8.65 -2.43
CA ILE A 98 -1.82 7.61 -1.84
C ILE A 98 -2.53 6.26 -2.03
N ALA A 99 -1.87 5.38 -2.78
CA ALA A 99 -2.34 4.02 -3.03
C ALA A 99 -2.22 3.13 -1.77
N PRO A 100 -3.04 2.05 -1.67
CA PRO A 100 -2.93 1.14 -0.54
C PRO A 100 -1.59 0.43 -0.54
N THR A 101 -0.86 0.56 0.56
CA THR A 101 0.41 -0.11 0.83
C THR A 101 0.30 -0.83 2.16
N ALA A 102 0.63 -2.13 2.17
CA ALA A 102 0.51 -2.97 3.34
C ALA A 102 1.69 -2.80 4.30
N MET A 103 1.44 -3.06 5.59
CA MET A 103 2.45 -3.31 6.63
C MET A 103 3.46 -2.17 6.83
N GLN A 104 3.00 -0.91 6.83
CA GLN A 104 3.88 0.27 6.82
C GLN A 104 4.75 0.41 8.07
N ARG A 105 4.39 -0.22 9.20
CA ARG A 105 5.26 -0.24 10.39
C ARG A 105 6.54 -1.06 10.22
N MET A 106 6.67 -1.82 9.14
CA MET A 106 7.98 -2.38 8.78
C MET A 106 9.00 -1.32 8.34
N ALA A 107 8.50 -0.18 7.85
CA ALA A 107 9.35 0.93 7.40
C ALA A 107 9.57 1.98 8.49
N HIS A 108 8.57 2.25 9.32
CA HIS A 108 8.63 3.25 10.39
C HIS A 108 7.58 2.97 11.45
N ASP A 109 7.90 3.18 12.73
CA ASP A 109 7.02 2.85 13.86
C ASP A 109 5.64 3.52 13.80
N SER A 110 5.56 4.74 13.29
CA SER A 110 4.28 5.46 13.11
C SER A 110 3.47 4.95 11.91
N GLY A 111 4.07 4.22 10.98
CA GLY A 111 3.46 3.51 9.86
C GLY A 111 2.29 4.23 9.19
N GLU A 112 1.15 3.55 9.14
CA GLU A 112 -0.06 4.03 8.47
C GLU A 112 -0.65 5.29 9.13
N CYS A 113 -0.42 5.51 10.43
CA CYS A 113 -0.85 6.73 11.11
C CYS A 113 -0.10 7.97 10.60
N ALA A 114 1.22 7.86 10.40
CA ALA A 114 2.01 8.96 9.82
C ALA A 114 1.55 9.28 8.40
N THR A 115 1.30 8.25 7.59
CA THR A 115 0.79 8.43 6.22
C THR A 115 -0.59 9.11 6.21
N ALA A 116 -1.48 8.72 7.12
CA ALA A 116 -2.81 9.34 7.22
C ALA A 116 -2.75 10.82 7.65
N ALA A 117 -1.90 11.13 8.63
CA ALA A 117 -1.67 12.51 9.06
C ALA A 117 -1.06 13.37 7.95
N ALA A 118 -0.07 12.84 7.22
CA ALA A 118 0.55 13.52 6.08
C ALA A 118 -0.44 13.75 4.93
N ALA A 119 -1.26 12.76 4.61
CA ALA A 119 -2.30 12.88 3.59
C ALA A 119 -3.31 13.98 3.96
N ALA A 120 -3.76 13.99 5.21
CA ALA A 120 -4.71 15.00 5.69
C ALA A 120 -4.11 16.41 5.66
N SER A 121 -2.87 16.59 6.12
CA SER A 121 -2.19 17.89 6.10
C SER A 121 -1.92 18.41 4.69
N SER A 122 -1.72 17.51 3.74
CA SER A 122 -1.53 17.84 2.30
C SER A 122 -2.85 17.98 1.54
N GLY A 123 -3.99 17.72 2.19
CA GLY A 123 -5.31 17.76 1.55
C GLY A 123 -5.48 16.72 0.45
N THR A 124 -4.79 15.58 0.53
CA THR A 124 -4.88 14.50 -0.46
C THR A 124 -5.62 13.28 0.09
N LEU A 125 -5.99 12.38 -0.81
CA LEU A 125 -6.67 11.13 -0.46
C LEU A 125 -5.64 10.05 -0.11
N MET A 126 -5.88 9.31 0.98
CA MET A 126 -5.18 8.08 1.32
C MET A 126 -6.13 6.88 1.21
N THR A 127 -5.68 5.83 0.54
CA THR A 127 -6.34 4.53 0.59
C THR A 127 -5.58 3.62 1.56
N LEU A 128 -6.23 3.20 2.65
CA LEU A 128 -5.65 2.28 3.62
C LEU A 128 -5.73 0.85 3.12
N SER A 129 -4.64 0.09 3.21
CA SER A 129 -4.64 -1.35 2.94
C SER A 129 -5.41 -2.12 4.02
N SER A 130 -6.18 -3.15 3.64
CA SER A 130 -6.75 -4.09 4.61
C SER A 130 -5.67 -4.86 5.39
N TRP A 131 -4.45 -4.94 4.85
CA TRP A 131 -3.28 -5.57 5.48
C TRP A 131 -2.37 -4.55 6.17
N SER A 132 -2.97 -3.50 6.72
CA SER A 132 -2.24 -2.54 7.53
C SER A 132 -1.79 -3.15 8.85
N THR A 133 -0.66 -2.68 9.35
CA THR A 133 -0.14 -3.01 10.70
C THR A 133 -0.81 -2.22 11.81
N THR A 134 -1.62 -1.24 11.45
CA THR A 134 -2.40 -0.40 12.37
C THR A 134 -3.89 -0.61 12.10
N ALA A 135 -4.71 -0.64 13.15
CA ALA A 135 -6.15 -0.77 12.99
C ALA A 135 -6.76 0.42 12.23
N LEU A 136 -7.73 0.14 11.39
CA LEU A 136 -8.35 1.15 10.52
C LEU A 136 -8.96 2.33 11.31
N GLU A 137 -9.41 2.10 12.53
CA GLU A 137 -9.94 3.11 13.43
C GLU A 137 -8.86 4.09 13.90
N ASP A 138 -7.67 3.57 14.27
CA ASP A 138 -6.53 4.39 14.70
C ASP A 138 -5.98 5.22 13.55
N VAL A 139 -5.93 4.64 12.34
CA VAL A 139 -5.54 5.35 11.12
C VAL A 139 -6.54 6.46 10.79
N ALA A 140 -7.84 6.18 10.94
CA ALA A 140 -8.88 7.21 10.75
C ALA A 140 -8.73 8.36 11.76
N LYS A 141 -8.46 8.04 13.02
CA LYS A 141 -8.21 9.02 14.08
C LYS A 141 -6.97 9.87 13.78
N ALA A 142 -5.87 9.25 13.33
CA ALA A 142 -4.64 9.96 13.01
C ALA A 142 -4.80 10.94 11.83
N GLY A 143 -5.59 10.60 10.82
CA GLY A 143 -5.92 11.49 9.71
C GLY A 143 -6.93 12.60 10.06
N GLY A 144 -7.56 12.52 11.22
CA GLY A 144 -8.54 13.52 11.70
C GLY A 144 -9.80 13.63 10.84
N PRO A 145 -10.72 14.54 11.22
CA PRO A 145 -12.03 14.65 10.56
C PRO A 145 -11.96 15.20 9.12
N GLY A 146 -10.91 15.95 8.78
CA GLY A 146 -10.72 16.52 7.45
C GLY A 146 -10.02 15.59 6.45
N GLY A 147 -9.48 14.45 6.90
CA GLY A 147 -8.75 13.54 6.04
C GLY A 147 -9.67 12.74 5.11
N VAL A 148 -9.41 12.77 3.81
CA VAL A 148 -10.13 11.97 2.81
C VAL A 148 -9.54 10.56 2.82
N ARG A 149 -10.35 9.54 3.16
CA ARG A 149 -9.89 8.17 3.33
C ARG A 149 -10.77 7.17 2.62
N TRP A 150 -10.12 6.23 1.90
CA TRP A 150 -10.73 5.04 1.35
C TRP A 150 -10.14 3.80 2.01
N PHE A 151 -10.88 2.73 2.02
CA PHE A 151 -10.43 1.44 2.55
C PHE A 151 -10.25 0.45 1.41
N GLN A 152 -9.02 -0.06 1.21
CA GLN A 152 -8.81 -1.14 0.25
C GLN A 152 -9.24 -2.46 0.87
N LEU A 153 -9.98 -3.23 0.11
CA LEU A 153 -10.61 -4.47 0.54
C LEU A 153 -10.21 -5.63 -0.38
N TYR A 154 -9.80 -6.73 0.22
CA TYR A 154 -9.92 -8.05 -0.39
C TYR A 154 -11.21 -8.69 0.07
N VAL A 155 -11.88 -9.41 -0.81
CA VAL A 155 -13.05 -10.22 -0.44
C VAL A 155 -12.53 -11.58 0.02
N TYR A 156 -12.87 -11.94 1.26
CA TYR A 156 -12.40 -13.17 1.89
C TYR A 156 -13.41 -14.30 1.70
N LYS A 157 -12.93 -15.57 1.71
CA LYS A 157 -13.78 -16.78 1.66
C LYS A 157 -14.82 -16.77 2.77
N ASP A 158 -14.39 -16.41 3.99
CA ASP A 158 -15.33 -16.11 5.06
C ASP A 158 -15.90 -14.70 4.87
N ARG A 159 -17.11 -14.64 4.36
CA ARG A 159 -17.82 -13.38 4.13
C ARG A 159 -18.05 -12.56 5.40
N LYS A 160 -18.08 -13.19 6.58
CA LYS A 160 -18.23 -12.49 7.86
C LYS A 160 -17.04 -11.58 8.14
N ILE A 161 -15.82 -12.02 7.81
CA ILE A 161 -14.61 -11.18 7.92
C ILE A 161 -14.75 -9.94 7.02
N THR A 162 -15.16 -10.14 5.78
CA THR A 162 -15.37 -9.03 4.83
C THR A 162 -16.44 -8.06 5.35
N GLU A 163 -17.58 -8.55 5.82
CA GLU A 163 -18.66 -7.73 6.37
C GLU A 163 -18.21 -6.91 7.59
N GLN A 164 -17.46 -7.53 8.50
CA GLN A 164 -16.94 -6.85 9.69
C GLN A 164 -15.99 -5.72 9.30
N LEU A 165 -15.05 -5.96 8.37
CA LEU A 165 -14.14 -4.93 7.89
C LEU A 165 -14.89 -3.78 7.22
N VAL A 166 -15.88 -4.07 6.38
CA VAL A 166 -16.71 -3.05 5.71
C VAL A 166 -17.49 -2.21 6.73
N LYS A 167 -18.15 -2.86 7.71
CA LYS A 167 -18.90 -2.15 8.76
C LYS A 167 -17.99 -1.27 9.62
N ARG A 168 -16.82 -1.77 10.00
CA ARG A 168 -15.83 -0.99 10.76
C ARG A 168 -15.33 0.21 9.95
N ALA A 169 -14.99 0.01 8.68
CA ALA A 169 -14.55 1.10 7.81
C ALA A 169 -15.64 2.19 7.66
N LEU A 170 -16.91 1.79 7.47
CA LEU A 170 -18.03 2.72 7.43
C LEU A 170 -18.17 3.51 8.73
N ALA A 171 -18.12 2.81 9.87
CA ALA A 171 -18.22 3.42 11.20
C ALA A 171 -17.06 4.37 11.51
N ALA A 172 -15.85 4.07 11.01
CA ALA A 172 -14.66 4.90 11.16
C ALA A 172 -14.61 6.09 10.17
N GLY A 173 -15.63 6.28 9.33
CA GLY A 173 -15.75 7.41 8.42
C GLY A 173 -14.94 7.28 7.12
N TYR A 174 -14.61 6.06 6.69
CA TYR A 174 -14.11 5.83 5.34
C TYR A 174 -15.23 6.08 4.33
N THR A 175 -14.89 6.69 3.20
CA THR A 175 -15.90 7.18 2.25
C THR A 175 -16.02 6.34 0.99
N ALA A 176 -15.07 5.43 0.77
CA ALA A 176 -15.14 4.45 -0.31
C ALA A 176 -14.39 3.16 0.03
N LEU A 177 -14.79 2.08 -0.65
CA LEU A 177 -14.08 0.81 -0.71
C LEU A 177 -13.33 0.72 -2.05
N ALA A 178 -12.02 0.47 -2.00
CA ALA A 178 -11.21 0.09 -3.15
C ALA A 178 -11.09 -1.44 -3.18
N VAL A 179 -11.97 -2.09 -3.91
CA VAL A 179 -12.02 -3.55 -3.98
C VAL A 179 -10.96 -4.06 -4.95
N THR A 180 -9.99 -4.81 -4.44
CA THR A 180 -8.93 -5.40 -5.25
C THR A 180 -9.41 -6.67 -5.93
N VAL A 181 -9.34 -6.71 -7.26
CA VAL A 181 -9.88 -7.79 -8.10
C VAL A 181 -8.82 -8.51 -8.93
N ASP A 182 -7.57 -8.08 -8.88
CA ASP A 182 -6.43 -8.62 -9.63
C ASP A 182 -5.61 -9.66 -8.85
N THR A 183 -6.10 -10.13 -7.70
CA THR A 183 -5.34 -11.03 -6.84
C THR A 183 -6.10 -12.34 -6.53
N PRO A 184 -6.63 -13.07 -7.51
CA PRO A 184 -7.14 -14.42 -7.27
C PRO A 184 -6.02 -15.38 -6.92
N VAL A 185 -4.79 -15.08 -7.36
CA VAL A 185 -3.56 -15.77 -7.04
C VAL A 185 -2.50 -14.72 -6.71
N LEU A 186 -1.75 -14.95 -5.63
CA LEU A 186 -0.63 -14.07 -5.30
C LEU A 186 0.49 -14.24 -6.34
N GLY A 187 1.00 -13.12 -6.87
CA GLY A 187 2.15 -13.12 -7.78
C GLY A 187 3.38 -13.73 -7.13
N ARG A 188 4.18 -14.45 -7.90
CA ARG A 188 5.44 -15.07 -7.43
C ARG A 188 6.50 -13.99 -7.21
N ARG A 189 6.63 -13.53 -5.97
CA ARG A 189 7.61 -12.52 -5.57
C ARG A 189 8.88 -13.20 -5.13
N GLU A 190 9.84 -13.32 -6.05
CA GLU A 190 11.06 -14.10 -5.83
C GLU A 190 11.94 -13.55 -4.70
N ALA A 191 11.96 -12.23 -4.50
CA ALA A 191 12.69 -11.62 -3.39
C ALA A 191 12.11 -12.06 -2.03
N ASP A 192 10.77 -12.06 -1.88
CA ASP A 192 10.11 -12.53 -0.67
C ASP A 192 10.39 -14.01 -0.41
N MET A 193 10.39 -14.84 -1.47
CA MET A 193 10.74 -16.26 -1.36
C MET A 193 12.19 -16.47 -0.90
N ARG A 194 13.14 -15.75 -1.50
CA ARG A 194 14.56 -15.83 -1.10
C ARG A 194 14.80 -15.36 0.32
N ASN A 195 14.11 -14.30 0.73
CA ASN A 195 14.19 -13.74 2.09
C ASN A 195 13.38 -14.56 3.10
N ARG A 196 12.57 -15.55 2.67
CA ARG A 196 11.57 -16.23 3.51
C ARG A 196 10.74 -15.19 4.25
N PHE A 197 10.15 -14.26 3.50
CA PHE A 197 9.48 -13.09 4.03
C PHE A 197 8.51 -13.45 5.15
N LYS A 198 8.66 -12.80 6.28
CA LYS A 198 7.71 -12.82 7.40
C LYS A 198 7.57 -11.41 7.96
N LEU A 199 6.37 -11.12 8.47
CA LEU A 199 6.17 -9.91 9.26
C LEU A 199 7.02 -10.02 10.54
N PRO A 200 7.76 -8.97 10.93
CA PRO A 200 8.47 -8.96 12.21
C PRO A 200 7.58 -9.35 13.39
N ASP A 201 8.10 -10.13 14.33
CA ASP A 201 7.32 -10.77 15.40
C ASP A 201 6.61 -9.77 16.33
N HIS A 202 7.10 -8.54 16.41
CA HIS A 202 6.48 -7.44 17.18
C HIS A 202 5.35 -6.72 16.44
N LEU A 203 5.11 -7.04 15.16
CA LEU A 203 4.06 -6.47 14.35
C LEU A 203 2.94 -7.48 14.08
N THR A 204 1.73 -6.98 13.98
CA THR A 204 0.53 -7.76 13.64
C THR A 204 -0.25 -7.06 12.52
N MET A 205 -1.16 -7.78 11.89
CA MET A 205 -2.15 -7.15 11.01
C MET A 205 -3.28 -6.55 11.85
N GLY A 206 -3.23 -5.22 12.07
CA GLY A 206 -4.09 -4.51 13.01
C GLY A 206 -5.59 -4.69 12.77
N ASN A 207 -6.02 -4.90 11.53
CA ASN A 207 -7.42 -5.07 11.21
C ASN A 207 -8.00 -6.44 11.59
N PHE A 208 -7.16 -7.44 11.86
CA PHE A 208 -7.60 -8.83 12.12
C PHE A 208 -7.50 -9.26 13.59
N VAL A 209 -6.87 -8.46 14.43
CA VAL A 209 -6.68 -8.79 15.86
C VAL A 209 -8.00 -8.94 16.59
N SER A 210 -8.99 -8.10 16.30
CA SER A 210 -10.31 -8.09 16.96
C SER A 210 -11.33 -9.07 16.38
N THR A 211 -11.04 -9.68 15.22
CA THR A 211 -12.00 -10.55 14.51
C THR A 211 -11.85 -12.03 14.87
N GLY A 212 -11.01 -12.37 15.88
CA GLY A 212 -10.73 -13.77 16.22
C GLY A 212 -10.03 -14.55 15.11
N GLY A 213 -9.69 -13.89 14.02
CA GLY A 213 -8.84 -14.42 12.96
C GLY A 213 -7.45 -14.65 13.53
N ALA A 214 -7.00 -15.90 13.47
CA ALA A 214 -5.75 -16.39 14.03
C ALA A 214 -4.63 -15.36 13.88
N HIS A 215 -3.87 -15.18 14.95
CA HIS A 215 -2.62 -14.45 14.93
C HIS A 215 -1.88 -14.78 13.64
N ALA A 216 -1.64 -13.79 12.79
CA ALA A 216 -0.78 -13.94 11.63
C ALA A 216 0.70 -14.02 12.05
N SER A 217 0.96 -14.67 13.20
CA SER A 217 2.25 -15.19 13.58
C SER A 217 2.44 -16.49 12.80
N GLY A 218 3.43 -16.52 11.92
CA GLY A 218 3.70 -17.55 10.95
C GLY A 218 3.31 -18.95 11.40
N THR A 219 2.57 -19.65 10.55
CA THR A 219 2.28 -21.06 10.71
C THR A 219 3.58 -21.85 10.83
N LYS A 220 3.63 -22.76 11.80
CA LYS A 220 4.77 -23.65 12.10
C LYS A 220 5.03 -24.71 11.01
N ASP A 221 4.48 -24.60 9.82
CA ASP A 221 4.69 -25.58 8.77
C ASP A 221 5.82 -25.17 7.83
N GLY A 222 6.84 -26.00 7.82
CA GLY A 222 8.11 -25.87 7.13
C GLY A 222 8.05 -25.99 5.60
N GLY A 223 7.13 -25.30 4.95
CA GLY A 223 7.11 -25.15 3.49
C GLY A 223 8.00 -23.98 3.04
N ASN A 224 8.60 -24.14 1.86
CA ASN A 224 9.49 -23.17 1.22
C ASN A 224 8.84 -21.82 0.84
N ASP A 225 7.60 -21.57 1.26
CA ASP A 225 6.83 -20.36 0.95
C ASP A 225 6.81 -19.40 2.15
N SER A 226 6.80 -18.09 1.88
CA SER A 226 6.68 -17.08 2.93
C SER A 226 5.33 -17.30 3.65
N GLY A 227 5.33 -17.82 4.87
CA GLY A 227 4.15 -18.32 5.57
C GLY A 227 2.99 -17.31 5.64
N LEU A 228 3.30 -16.00 5.71
CA LEU A 228 2.28 -14.93 5.69
C LEU A 228 1.64 -14.77 4.31
N ALA A 229 2.42 -14.77 3.23
CA ALA A 229 1.90 -14.61 1.88
C ALA A 229 0.99 -15.79 1.50
N ALA A 230 1.40 -17.01 1.84
CA ALA A 230 0.61 -18.22 1.62
C ALA A 230 -0.68 -18.21 2.46
N TYR A 231 -0.59 -17.84 3.74
CA TYR A 231 -1.75 -17.75 4.63
C TYR A 231 -2.76 -16.73 4.11
N VAL A 232 -2.32 -15.52 3.81
CA VAL A 232 -3.23 -14.48 3.35
C VAL A 232 -3.81 -14.81 1.97
N ALA A 233 -3.01 -15.37 1.06
CA ALA A 233 -3.51 -15.85 -0.23
C ALA A 233 -4.57 -16.94 -0.06
N SER A 234 -4.46 -17.76 0.99
CA SER A 234 -5.44 -18.80 1.30
C SER A 234 -6.80 -18.25 1.74
N LEU A 235 -6.82 -17.06 2.34
CA LEU A 235 -8.03 -16.40 2.84
C LEU A 235 -8.82 -15.67 1.75
N ILE A 236 -8.17 -15.24 0.66
CA ILE A 236 -8.84 -14.51 -0.43
C ILE A 236 -9.75 -15.45 -1.20
N ASP A 237 -10.93 -14.95 -1.53
CA ASP A 237 -11.87 -15.67 -2.39
C ASP A 237 -11.43 -15.57 -3.85
N ARG A 238 -11.10 -16.73 -4.43
CA ARG A 238 -10.69 -16.85 -5.84
C ARG A 238 -11.87 -16.90 -6.82
N THR A 239 -13.09 -16.98 -6.30
CA THR A 239 -14.32 -17.06 -7.09
C THR A 239 -15.01 -15.71 -7.26
N LEU A 240 -14.33 -14.62 -6.85
CA LEU A 240 -14.85 -13.26 -6.91
C LEU A 240 -15.34 -12.91 -8.31
N SER A 241 -16.55 -12.35 -8.36
CA SER A 241 -17.27 -11.99 -9.58
C SER A 241 -18.00 -10.65 -9.43
N TRP A 242 -18.61 -10.15 -10.49
CA TRP A 242 -19.45 -8.95 -10.43
C TRP A 242 -20.65 -9.07 -9.49
N ASN A 243 -21.08 -10.29 -9.17
CA ASN A 243 -22.15 -10.51 -8.19
C ASN A 243 -21.70 -10.15 -6.78
N ASP A 244 -20.41 -10.33 -6.47
CA ASP A 244 -19.84 -9.92 -5.18
C ASP A 244 -19.79 -8.41 -5.04
N ILE A 245 -19.60 -7.68 -6.14
CA ILE A 245 -19.71 -6.20 -6.13
C ILE A 245 -21.16 -5.77 -5.84
N LYS A 246 -22.16 -6.50 -6.39
CA LYS A 246 -23.58 -6.24 -6.05
C LYS A 246 -23.84 -6.51 -4.57
N TRP A 247 -23.32 -7.62 -4.04
CA TRP A 247 -23.42 -7.94 -2.62
C TRP A 247 -22.74 -6.87 -1.75
N LEU A 248 -21.51 -6.44 -2.09
CA LEU A 248 -20.82 -5.38 -1.34
C LEU A 248 -21.65 -4.09 -1.28
N ARG A 249 -22.39 -3.74 -2.34
CA ARG A 249 -23.29 -2.59 -2.33
C ARG A 249 -24.40 -2.68 -1.30
N THR A 250 -24.82 -3.88 -0.90
CA THR A 250 -25.86 -4.07 0.13
C THR A 250 -25.33 -3.85 1.54
N ILE A 251 -24.01 -3.95 1.76
CA ILE A 251 -23.38 -3.87 3.08
C ILE A 251 -22.50 -2.64 3.29
N CYS A 252 -22.11 -1.92 2.21
CA CYS A 252 -21.17 -0.79 2.30
C CYS A 252 -21.81 0.54 2.75
N GLY A 253 -23.12 0.59 2.95
CA GLY A 253 -23.82 1.80 3.37
C GLY A 253 -23.62 2.95 2.38
N SER A 254 -23.17 4.10 2.88
CA SER A 254 -22.92 5.30 2.05
C SER A 254 -21.58 5.29 1.31
N MET A 255 -20.70 4.32 1.59
CA MET A 255 -19.39 4.26 0.92
C MET A 255 -19.55 3.99 -0.58
N LYS A 256 -18.74 4.67 -1.39
CA LYS A 256 -18.63 4.38 -2.82
C LYS A 256 -17.78 3.12 -3.03
N ILE A 257 -17.98 2.41 -4.15
CA ILE A 257 -17.17 1.25 -4.51
C ILE A 257 -16.34 1.59 -5.75
N VAL A 258 -15.04 1.37 -5.63
CA VAL A 258 -14.05 1.48 -6.71
C VAL A 258 -13.44 0.10 -6.90
N VAL A 259 -13.30 -0.33 -8.14
CA VAL A 259 -12.60 -1.56 -8.50
C VAL A 259 -11.13 -1.21 -8.76
N LYS A 260 -10.20 -1.93 -8.10
CA LYS A 260 -8.76 -1.77 -8.24
C LYS A 260 -8.17 -3.02 -8.89
N GLY A 261 -7.37 -2.83 -9.98
CA GLY A 261 -6.64 -3.92 -10.64
C GLY A 261 -7.18 -4.29 -12.03
N SER A 262 -7.95 -3.42 -12.64
CA SER A 262 -8.45 -3.60 -14.02
C SER A 262 -7.67 -2.75 -14.98
#